data_1a7f5e6f205d8545c1b55a598c18399a
#
_entry.id   1a7f5e6f205d8545c1b55a598c18399a
#
_cell.length_a   1.000
_cell.length_b   1.000
_cell.length_c   1.000
_cell.angle_alpha   90.00
_cell.angle_beta   90.00
_cell.angle_gamma   90.00
#
_symmetry.space_group_name_H-M   'P 1'
#
loop_
_entity.id
_entity.type
_entity.pdbx_description
1 polymer ?
#
loop_
_entity_poly.entity_id
_entity_poly.type
_entity_poly.pdbx_seq_one_letter_code
_entity_poly.pdbx_strand_id
1 'polypeptide(L)'
;MCIRDRLEAAGVEFNKGMCPYGANGRALTLGDSNGRIKILADKKTDRILGVHAIGNRAGDLIAEAAVAMSFGASSEDLARCCHAHPTLSEIMQEAALAVDGRAIHT
;
A
#
# COMPACT_ATOMS: atom_id res chain seq x y z
N MET A 1 -9.89 6.68 -14.71
CA MET A 1 -10.34 5.30 -14.44
C MET A 1 -9.48 4.65 -13.39
N CYS A 2 -10.10 3.97 -12.42
CA CYS A 2 -9.38 3.29 -11.34
C CYS A 2 -8.69 2.03 -11.86
N ILE A 3 -7.47 1.75 -11.40
CA ILE A 3 -6.74 0.53 -11.79
C ILE A 3 -7.55 -0.72 -11.42
N ARG A 4 -8.21 -0.72 -10.27
CA ARG A 4 -9.07 -1.84 -9.87
C ARG A 4 -10.13 -2.13 -10.93
N ASP A 5 -10.81 -1.09 -11.43
CA ASP A 5 -11.85 -1.26 -12.45
C ASP A 5 -11.27 -1.82 -13.75
N ARG A 6 -10.06 -1.38 -14.12
CA ARG A 6 -9.37 -1.88 -15.30
C ARG A 6 -8.99 -3.34 -15.15
N LEU A 7 -8.52 -3.75 -13.97
CA LEU A 7 -8.18 -5.15 -13.71
C LEU A 7 -9.42 -6.03 -13.75
N GLU A 8 -10.53 -5.58 -13.17
CA GLU A 8 -11.79 -6.31 -13.22
C GLU A 8 -12.27 -6.46 -14.66
N ALA A 9 -12.22 -5.39 -15.45
CA ALA A 9 -12.63 -5.42 -16.87
C ALA A 9 -11.75 -6.34 -17.70
N ALA A 10 -10.47 -6.48 -17.37
CA ALA A 10 -9.54 -7.37 -18.07
C ALA A 10 -9.59 -8.82 -17.57
N GLY A 11 -10.41 -9.11 -16.56
CA GLY A 11 -10.52 -10.45 -16.00
C GLY A 11 -9.33 -10.87 -15.15
N VAL A 12 -8.52 -9.92 -14.68
CA VAL A 12 -7.36 -10.21 -13.83
C VAL A 12 -7.82 -10.35 -12.38
N GLU A 13 -7.52 -11.49 -11.76
CA GLU A 13 -7.79 -11.71 -10.35
C GLU A 13 -6.71 -11.05 -9.49
N PHE A 14 -7.12 -10.35 -8.43
CA PHE A 14 -6.21 -9.64 -7.55
C PHE A 14 -6.67 -9.69 -6.10
N ASN A 15 -5.73 -9.49 -5.19
CA ASN A 15 -5.99 -9.23 -3.78
C ASN A 15 -5.77 -7.75 -3.50
N LYS A 16 -6.52 -7.21 -2.55
CA LYS A 16 -6.45 -5.81 -2.17
C LYS A 16 -6.07 -5.67 -0.71
N GLY A 17 -5.13 -4.79 -0.43
CA GLY A 17 -4.81 -4.38 0.93
C GLY A 17 -4.93 -2.87 1.06
N MET A 18 -5.36 -2.40 2.21
CA MET A 18 -5.52 -0.97 2.47
C MET A 18 -5.15 -0.66 3.91
N CYS A 19 -4.49 0.47 4.11
CA CYS A 19 -4.25 1.00 5.46
C CYS A 19 -4.67 2.47 5.49
N PRO A 20 -5.57 2.86 6.39
CA PRO A 20 -5.91 4.26 6.57
C PRO A 20 -4.81 4.99 7.35
N TYR A 21 -4.65 6.28 7.09
CA TYR A 21 -3.70 7.11 7.86
C TYR A 21 -4.03 7.12 9.35
N GLY A 22 -5.30 7.00 9.71
CA GLY A 22 -5.73 6.97 11.11
C GLY A 22 -5.16 5.82 11.93
N ALA A 23 -4.64 4.78 11.28
CA ALA A 23 -4.00 3.66 11.96
C ALA A 23 -2.49 3.88 12.15
N ASN A 24 -1.94 5.00 11.67
CA ASN A 24 -0.50 5.27 11.69
C ASN A 24 -0.12 6.24 12.80
N GLY A 25 0.84 5.84 13.63
CA GLY A 25 1.25 6.66 14.79
C GLY A 25 1.82 8.02 14.39
N ARG A 26 2.59 8.10 13.31
CA ARG A 26 3.15 9.38 12.86
C ARG A 26 2.07 10.32 12.34
N ALA A 27 1.08 9.80 11.61
CA ALA A 27 -0.05 10.60 11.15
C ALA A 27 -0.81 11.21 12.34
N LEU A 28 -1.01 10.44 13.39
CA LEU A 28 -1.68 10.91 14.60
C LEU A 28 -0.86 12.00 15.29
N THR A 29 0.46 11.86 15.39
CA THR A 29 1.32 12.88 16.01
C THR A 29 1.37 14.17 15.21
N LEU A 30 1.22 14.09 13.88
CA LEU A 30 1.17 15.27 13.03
C LEU A 30 -0.20 15.95 13.03
N GLY A 31 -1.22 15.30 13.59
CA GLY A 31 -2.57 15.83 13.61
C GLY A 31 -3.28 15.76 12.27
N ASP A 32 -2.80 14.94 11.35
CA ASP A 32 -3.40 14.77 10.02
C ASP A 32 -3.53 13.29 9.71
N SER A 33 -4.69 12.74 10.03
CA SER A 33 -4.98 11.31 9.85
C SER A 33 -5.93 11.04 8.69
N ASN A 34 -6.18 12.04 7.84
CA ASN A 34 -7.03 11.86 6.66
C ASN A 34 -6.21 11.23 5.54
N GLY A 35 -6.77 10.16 4.95
CA GLY A 35 -6.14 9.51 3.81
C GLY A 35 -6.00 8.02 3.99
N ARG A 36 -5.45 7.39 2.96
CA ARG A 36 -5.23 5.93 2.94
C ARG A 36 -4.29 5.56 1.81
N ILE A 37 -3.70 4.37 1.94
CA ILE A 37 -2.93 3.73 0.88
C ILE A 37 -3.59 2.39 0.58
N LYS A 38 -3.75 2.10 -0.71
CA LYS A 38 -4.35 0.85 -1.20
C LYS A 38 -3.38 0.18 -2.17
N ILE A 39 -3.16 -1.12 -1.99
CA ILE A 39 -2.31 -1.92 -2.86
C ILE A 39 -3.15 -3.02 -3.48
N LEU A 40 -2.98 -3.22 -4.79
CA LEU A 40 -3.57 -4.31 -5.54
C LEU A 40 -2.45 -5.22 -6.01
N ALA A 41 -2.54 -6.51 -5.72
CA ALA A 41 -1.53 -7.49 -6.08
C ALA A 41 -2.17 -8.66 -6.82
N ASP A 42 -1.43 -9.24 -7.77
CA ASP A 42 -1.90 -10.40 -8.53
C ASP A 42 -2.17 -11.56 -7.57
N LYS A 43 -3.32 -12.20 -7.74
CA LYS A 43 -3.75 -13.26 -6.83
C LYS A 43 -2.83 -14.47 -6.85
N LYS A 44 -2.22 -14.77 -8.00
CA LYS A 44 -1.37 -15.94 -8.16
C LYS A 44 0.10 -15.68 -7.86
N THR A 45 0.63 -14.55 -8.36
CA THR A 45 2.06 -14.22 -8.26
C THR A 45 2.39 -13.28 -7.13
N ASP A 46 1.38 -12.61 -6.57
CA ASP A 46 1.52 -11.55 -5.57
C ASP A 46 2.23 -10.29 -6.09
N ARG A 47 2.49 -10.22 -7.41
CA ARG A 47 3.12 -9.05 -8.00
C ARG A 47 2.22 -7.83 -7.83
N ILE A 48 2.81 -6.71 -7.44
CA ILE A 48 2.06 -5.47 -7.26
C ILE A 48 1.59 -4.96 -8.62
N LEU A 49 0.27 -4.79 -8.77
CA LEU A 49 -0.36 -4.35 -10.01
C LEU A 49 -0.71 -2.86 -9.97
N GLY A 50 -0.92 -2.32 -8.79
CA GLY A 50 -1.23 -0.91 -8.64
C GLY A 50 -1.21 -0.49 -7.20
N VAL A 51 -0.88 0.79 -6.99
CA VAL A 51 -0.89 1.41 -5.67
C VAL A 51 -1.56 2.78 -5.77
N HIS A 52 -2.46 3.06 -4.86
CA HIS A 52 -3.16 4.33 -4.77
C HIS A 52 -2.91 4.93 -3.39
N ALA A 53 -2.51 6.19 -3.36
CA ALA A 53 -2.28 6.90 -2.12
C ALA A 53 -2.99 8.25 -2.17
N ILE A 54 -3.71 8.56 -1.10
CA ILE A 54 -4.31 9.88 -0.91
C ILE A 54 -4.06 10.29 0.53
N GLY A 55 -3.54 11.50 0.75
CA GLY A 55 -3.26 11.99 2.08
C GLY A 55 -2.00 12.83 2.12
N ASN A 56 -1.59 13.20 3.34
CA ASN A 56 -0.40 14.00 3.56
C ASN A 56 0.84 13.27 3.04
N ARG A 57 1.65 13.97 2.27
CA ARG A 57 2.91 13.47 1.69
C ARG A 57 2.72 12.25 0.78
N ALA A 58 1.55 12.10 0.18
CA ALA A 58 1.28 10.98 -0.73
C ALA A 58 2.28 10.97 -1.90
N GLY A 59 2.67 12.14 -2.39
CA GLY A 59 3.64 12.26 -3.47
C GLY A 59 5.00 11.68 -3.12
N ASP A 60 5.45 11.86 -1.87
CA ASP A 60 6.71 11.27 -1.40
C ASP A 60 6.56 9.78 -1.13
N LEU A 61 5.43 9.38 -0.56
CA LEU A 61 5.19 7.98 -0.20
C LEU A 61 5.04 7.08 -1.42
N ILE A 62 4.43 7.58 -2.49
CA ILE A 62 4.21 6.79 -3.70
C ILE A 62 5.51 6.42 -4.41
N ALA A 63 6.60 7.15 -4.15
CA ALA A 63 7.90 6.86 -4.76
C ALA A 63 8.40 5.46 -4.39
N GLU A 64 8.18 5.03 -3.15
CA GLU A 64 8.54 3.67 -2.72
C GLU A 64 7.81 2.62 -3.55
N ALA A 65 6.53 2.82 -3.77
CA ALA A 65 5.72 1.91 -4.58
C ALA A 65 6.18 1.91 -6.04
N ALA A 66 6.49 3.08 -6.59
CA ALA A 66 6.96 3.19 -7.97
C ALA A 66 8.28 2.44 -8.17
N VAL A 67 9.21 2.57 -7.23
CA VAL A 67 10.48 1.83 -7.26
C VAL A 67 10.23 0.33 -7.16
N ALA A 68 9.40 -0.10 -6.22
CA ALA A 68 9.06 -1.51 -6.04
C ALA A 68 8.45 -2.11 -7.30
N MET A 69 7.50 -1.41 -7.91
CA MET A 69 6.86 -1.87 -9.14
C MET A 69 7.83 -1.93 -10.31
N SER A 70 8.77 -0.98 -10.40
CA SER A 70 9.79 -0.97 -11.45
C SER A 70 10.68 -2.19 -11.42
N PHE A 71 10.91 -2.74 -10.23
CA PHE A 71 11.69 -3.97 -10.05
C PHE A 71 10.84 -5.23 -10.01
N GLY A 72 9.54 -5.12 -10.28
CA GLY A 72 8.65 -6.28 -10.32
C GLY A 72 8.37 -6.90 -8.94
N ALA A 73 8.37 -6.09 -7.90
CA ALA A 73 8.19 -6.57 -6.53
C ALA A 73 6.80 -7.16 -6.29
N SER A 74 6.73 -8.11 -5.36
CA SER A 74 5.48 -8.61 -4.81
C SER A 74 5.05 -7.77 -3.61
N SER A 75 3.79 -7.91 -3.18
CA SER A 75 3.35 -7.26 -1.96
C SER A 75 4.12 -7.79 -0.75
N GLU A 76 4.49 -9.07 -0.76
CA GLU A 76 5.30 -9.70 0.29
C GLU A 76 6.69 -9.06 0.38
N ASP A 77 7.32 -8.77 -0.77
CA ASP A 77 8.61 -8.08 -0.78
C ASP A 77 8.52 -6.75 -0.04
N LEU A 78 7.48 -5.97 -0.34
CA LEU A 78 7.29 -4.67 0.29
C LEU A 78 6.96 -4.80 1.78
N ALA A 79 6.15 -5.79 2.15
CA ALA A 79 5.77 -6.04 3.53
C ALA A 79 6.98 -6.41 4.41
N ARG A 80 7.97 -7.09 3.83
CA ARG A 80 9.15 -7.54 4.55
C ARG A 80 10.27 -6.52 4.61
N CYS A 81 10.17 -5.42 3.87
CA CYS A 81 11.15 -4.36 3.96
C CYS A 81 11.07 -3.68 5.32
N CYS A 82 12.24 -3.35 5.89
CA CYS A 82 12.29 -2.62 7.14
C CYS A 82 11.88 -1.17 6.89
N HIS A 83 10.90 -0.71 7.64
CA HIS A 83 10.46 0.68 7.60
C HIS A 83 10.74 1.35 8.93
N ALA A 84 11.23 2.59 8.88
CA ALA A 84 11.53 3.33 10.11
C ALA A 84 10.25 3.59 10.92
N HIS A 85 10.37 3.57 12.22
CA HIS A 85 9.26 3.85 13.14
C HIS A 85 9.62 5.03 14.04
N PRO A 86 8.75 6.03 14.25
CA PRO A 86 7.42 6.19 13.64
C PRO A 86 7.51 7.02 12.34
N THR A 87 6.97 6.51 11.25
CA THR A 87 6.97 7.22 9.97
C THR A 87 5.66 7.01 9.21
N LEU A 88 5.37 7.94 8.28
CA LEU A 88 4.24 7.77 7.38
C LEU A 88 4.45 6.60 6.41
N SER A 89 5.69 6.27 6.08
CA SER A 89 5.98 5.16 5.16
C SER A 89 5.54 3.81 5.70
N GLU A 90 5.35 3.68 7.03
CA GLU A 90 4.79 2.46 7.60
C GLU A 90 3.36 2.17 7.11
N ILE A 91 2.64 3.19 6.63
CA ILE A 91 1.31 2.99 6.05
C ILE A 91 1.41 2.11 4.81
N MET A 92 2.47 2.30 4.01
CA MET A 92 2.73 1.48 2.83
C MET A 92 2.97 0.02 3.23
N GLN A 93 3.78 -0.20 4.26
CA GLN A 93 4.05 -1.54 4.78
C GLN A 93 2.78 -2.20 5.29
N GLU A 94 1.97 -1.48 6.05
CA GLU A 94 0.71 -2.00 6.58
C GLU A 94 -0.27 -2.36 5.45
N ALA A 95 -0.34 -1.53 4.41
CA ALA A 95 -1.18 -1.84 3.26
C ALA A 95 -0.70 -3.12 2.56
N ALA A 96 0.62 -3.31 2.44
CA ALA A 96 1.19 -4.52 1.86
C ALA A 96 0.88 -5.75 2.72
N LEU A 97 0.99 -5.64 4.03
CA LEU A 97 0.61 -6.72 4.96
C LEU A 97 -0.89 -7.02 4.84
N ALA A 98 -1.72 -6.00 4.67
CA ALA A 98 -3.16 -6.15 4.57
C ALA A 98 -3.59 -6.92 3.31
N VAL A 99 -2.77 -6.93 2.24
CA VAL A 99 -3.04 -7.74 1.05
C VAL A 99 -3.22 -9.21 1.43
N ASP A 100 -2.47 -9.68 2.44
CA ASP A 100 -2.54 -11.05 2.95
C ASP A 100 -3.25 -11.14 4.30
N GLY A 101 -3.95 -10.10 4.70
CA GLY A 101 -4.69 -10.09 5.96
C GLY A 101 -3.82 -10.06 7.22
N ARG A 102 -2.56 -9.63 7.11
CA ARG A 102 -1.59 -9.64 8.20
C ARG A 102 -1.27 -8.27 8.78
N ALA A 103 -2.08 -7.25 8.47
CA ALA A 103 -1.86 -5.90 9.00
C ALA A 103 -1.84 -5.92 10.54
N ILE A 104 -0.90 -5.16 11.12
CA ILE A 104 -0.69 -5.14 12.57
C ILE A 104 -1.56 -4.08 13.25
N HIS A 105 -1.71 -2.91 12.62
CA HIS A 105 -2.36 -1.75 13.22
C HIS A 105 -3.76 -1.46 12.68
N THR A 106 -4.28 -2.28 11.80
CA THR A 106 -5.64 -2.11 11.26
C THR A 106 -6.50 -3.35 11.43
#